data_cb4fdf1b56e00e6577109f2cb25f8791
#
_entry.id   cb4fdf1b56e00e6577109f2cb25f8791
#
_cell.length_a   1.000
_cell.length_b   1.000
_cell.length_c   1.000
_cell.angle_alpha   90.00
_cell.angle_beta   90.00
_cell.angle_gamma   90.00
#
_symmetry.space_group_name_H-M   'P 1'
#
loop_
_entity.id
_entity.type
_entity.pdbx_description
1 polymer ?
#
loop_
_entity_poly.entity_id
_entity_poly.type
_entity_poly.pdbx_seq_one_letter_code
_entity_poly.pdbx_strand_id
1 'polypeptide(L)'
;MEAVYWVLTWACHRKCRHCYDDRFRPYVRDDLKRVVGEGQAAYRAVLANLPDRMRFRDREGQSRRSLLVMAGGELLIDGVREELFYPVLEAVQERWAPADRPYVSIQTTGDILTPRFIQEMIDRGVGTIAIASIDDHHLGFEGDKKFAFMARIRAMMAPFGATEVDLGGARDPRLKAKPAPAAQPEGLSFVFFGAQPELWIGELWPRGRAFQNGLSNAGYGANFCARWSGGKNFLNHGEAGSEVAIEPDGAV
;
A
#
# COMPACT_ATOMS: atom_id res chain seq x y z
N MET A 1 -0.73 6.71 -17.18
CA MET A 1 -1.08 6.68 -15.73
C MET A 1 0.14 6.23 -14.97
N GLU A 2 0.56 6.99 -13.96
CA GLU A 2 1.79 6.71 -13.19
C GLU A 2 1.55 5.69 -12.09
N ALA A 3 0.46 5.87 -11.34
CA ALA A 3 0.10 4.95 -10.26
C ALA A 3 -1.41 4.69 -10.16
N VAL A 4 -1.73 3.51 -9.66
CA VAL A 4 -3.07 3.13 -9.19
C VAL A 4 -2.95 2.70 -7.74
N TYR A 5 -3.71 3.35 -6.87
CA TYR A 5 -3.88 2.94 -5.48
C TYR A 5 -5.21 2.22 -5.34
N TRP A 6 -5.19 0.91 -5.18
CA TRP A 6 -6.39 0.09 -5.18
C TRP A 6 -6.65 -0.52 -3.80
N VAL A 7 -7.72 -0.04 -3.17
CA VAL A 7 -8.27 -0.60 -1.94
C VAL A 7 -9.12 -1.81 -2.32
N LEU A 8 -8.65 -3.01 -2.04
CA LEU A 8 -9.35 -4.25 -2.39
C LEU A 8 -10.49 -4.58 -1.43
N THR A 9 -10.37 -4.19 -0.16
CA THR A 9 -11.34 -4.55 0.88
C THR A 9 -11.31 -3.56 2.05
N TRP A 10 -12.44 -3.42 2.72
CA TRP A 10 -12.53 -2.72 4.01
C TRP A 10 -12.16 -3.60 5.20
N ALA A 11 -12.04 -4.91 5.01
CA ALA A 11 -11.74 -5.85 6.09
C ALA A 11 -10.34 -5.65 6.66
N CYS A 12 -10.25 -5.49 7.98
CA CYS A 12 -8.99 -5.40 8.70
C CYS A 12 -9.12 -6.16 10.02
N HIS A 13 -8.05 -6.78 10.50
CA HIS A 13 -8.04 -7.39 11.84
C HIS A 13 -7.84 -6.36 12.96
N ARG A 14 -7.50 -5.11 12.60
CA ARG A 14 -7.28 -3.99 13.51
C ARG A 14 -8.37 -2.93 13.40
N LYS A 15 -8.53 -2.16 14.48
CA LYS A 15 -9.38 -0.96 14.52
C LYS A 15 -8.55 0.23 15.03
N CYS A 16 -7.56 0.63 14.24
CA CYS A 16 -6.61 1.67 14.62
C CYS A 16 -7.29 3.03 14.80
N ARG A 17 -6.94 3.75 15.85
CA ARG A 17 -7.52 5.05 16.20
C ARG A 17 -7.22 6.15 15.17
N HIS A 18 -6.13 6.02 14.43
CA HIS A 18 -5.66 6.99 13.43
C HIS A 18 -6.11 6.67 12.00
N CYS A 19 -6.87 5.60 11.79
CA CYS A 19 -7.24 5.17 10.44
C CYS A 19 -8.02 6.25 9.70
N TYR A 20 -7.67 6.49 8.45
CA TYR A 20 -8.25 7.53 7.60
C TYR A 20 -9.67 7.21 7.11
N ASP A 21 -10.13 5.98 7.29
CA ASP A 21 -11.49 5.56 6.98
C ASP A 21 -11.99 4.63 8.09
N ASP A 22 -13.21 4.83 8.54
CA ASP A 22 -13.82 4.08 9.64
C ASP A 22 -14.37 2.72 9.20
N ARG A 23 -14.48 2.49 7.89
CA ARG A 23 -14.81 1.19 7.30
C ARG A 23 -13.71 0.15 7.50
N PHE A 24 -12.45 0.56 7.65
CA PHE A 24 -11.34 -0.37 7.97
C PHE A 24 -11.43 -0.87 9.42
N ARG A 25 -12.01 -2.03 9.60
CA ARG A 25 -12.25 -2.62 10.91
C ARG A 25 -12.39 -4.14 10.81
N PRO A 26 -12.40 -4.88 11.94
CA PRO A 26 -12.77 -6.28 11.94
C PRO A 26 -14.21 -6.49 11.46
N TYR A 27 -14.36 -7.44 10.56
CA TYR A 27 -15.62 -8.00 10.10
C TYR A 27 -15.61 -9.49 10.38
N VAL A 28 -16.75 -10.07 10.69
CA VAL A 28 -16.86 -11.48 11.08
C VAL A 28 -18.00 -12.16 10.31
N ARG A 29 -17.83 -13.46 10.02
CA ARG A 29 -18.86 -14.31 9.43
C ARG A 29 -19.43 -13.72 8.12
N ASP A 30 -20.72 -13.51 8.04
CA ASP A 30 -21.43 -13.06 6.83
C ASP A 30 -21.06 -11.62 6.46
N ASP A 31 -20.76 -10.77 7.44
CA ASP A 31 -20.25 -9.42 7.17
C ASP A 31 -18.86 -9.45 6.49
N LEU A 32 -17.98 -10.36 6.91
CA LEU A 32 -16.69 -10.54 6.24
C LEU A 32 -16.90 -11.03 4.80
N LYS A 33 -17.74 -12.03 4.60
CA LYS A 33 -18.08 -12.54 3.26
C LYS A 33 -18.65 -11.45 2.35
N ARG A 34 -19.52 -10.60 2.88
CA ARG A 34 -20.11 -9.49 2.14
C ARG A 34 -19.04 -8.50 1.70
N VAL A 35 -18.16 -8.07 2.62
CA VAL A 35 -17.10 -7.09 2.33
C VAL A 35 -16.04 -7.63 1.38
N VAL A 36 -15.71 -8.92 1.47
CA VAL A 36 -14.84 -9.61 0.51
C VAL A 36 -15.54 -9.75 -0.84
N GLY A 37 -16.83 -10.09 -0.82
CA GLY A 37 -17.67 -10.24 -2.02
C GLY A 37 -17.83 -8.96 -2.84
N GLU A 38 -17.77 -7.78 -2.20
CA GLU A 38 -17.74 -6.49 -2.91
C GLU A 38 -16.53 -6.41 -3.85
N GLY A 39 -15.33 -6.68 -3.32
CA GLY A 39 -14.10 -6.70 -4.13
C GLY A 39 -14.11 -7.81 -5.18
N GLN A 40 -14.64 -9.01 -4.84
CA GLN A 40 -14.74 -10.12 -5.79
C GLN A 40 -15.66 -9.78 -6.97
N ALA A 41 -16.73 -9.05 -6.74
CA ALA A 41 -17.66 -8.64 -7.78
C ALA A 41 -17.06 -7.58 -8.71
N ALA A 42 -16.21 -6.69 -8.17
CA ALA A 42 -15.71 -5.51 -8.89
C ALA A 42 -14.39 -5.76 -9.63
N TYR A 43 -13.48 -6.59 -9.11
CA TYR A 43 -12.08 -6.58 -9.56
C TYR A 43 -11.89 -6.85 -11.05
N ARG A 44 -12.70 -7.71 -11.67
CA ARG A 44 -12.58 -8.00 -13.11
C ARG A 44 -12.95 -6.81 -13.96
N ALA A 45 -13.99 -6.07 -13.58
CA ALA A 45 -14.38 -4.84 -14.26
C ALA A 45 -13.32 -3.74 -14.06
N VAL A 46 -12.76 -3.61 -12.87
CA VAL A 46 -11.64 -2.69 -12.60
C VAL A 46 -10.48 -3.01 -13.52
N LEU A 47 -10.02 -4.26 -13.57
CA LEU A 47 -8.90 -4.66 -14.43
C LEU A 47 -9.20 -4.42 -15.92
N ALA A 48 -10.43 -4.68 -16.38
CA ALA A 48 -10.83 -4.46 -17.77
C ALA A 48 -10.82 -2.98 -18.17
N ASN A 49 -11.07 -2.08 -17.21
CA ASN A 49 -11.08 -0.63 -17.43
C ASN A 49 -9.69 0.04 -17.28
N LEU A 50 -8.70 -0.68 -16.76
CA LEU A 50 -7.33 -0.18 -16.73
C LEU A 50 -6.68 -0.23 -18.13
N PRO A 51 -5.70 0.64 -18.42
CA PRO A 51 -5.04 0.68 -19.72
C PRO A 51 -4.43 -0.66 -20.15
N ASP A 52 -4.42 -0.95 -21.45
CA ASP A 52 -3.79 -2.15 -22.00
C ASP A 52 -2.28 -2.21 -21.77
N ARG A 53 -1.68 -1.06 -21.53
CA ARG A 53 -0.26 -0.92 -21.18
C ARG A 53 -0.12 -0.11 -19.91
N MET A 54 0.31 -0.76 -18.84
CA MET A 54 0.55 -0.10 -17.55
C MET A 54 1.96 0.51 -17.55
N ARG A 55 2.09 1.57 -18.37
CA ARG A 55 3.33 2.32 -18.54
C ARG A 55 3.05 3.83 -18.65
N PHE A 56 4.03 4.63 -18.26
CA PHE A 56 4.00 6.07 -18.39
C PHE A 56 5.38 6.59 -18.85
N ARG A 57 5.42 7.84 -19.29
CA ARG A 57 6.68 8.55 -19.52
C ARG A 57 6.99 9.43 -18.32
N ASP A 58 8.19 9.28 -17.77
CA ASP A 58 8.68 10.17 -16.72
C ASP A 58 9.05 11.57 -17.29
N ARG A 59 9.54 12.46 -16.42
CA ARG A 59 9.90 13.83 -16.83
C ARG A 59 11.05 13.88 -17.84
N GLU A 60 11.91 12.87 -17.82
CA GLU A 60 13.02 12.68 -18.74
C GLU A 60 12.60 11.99 -20.05
N GLY A 61 11.29 11.71 -20.21
CA GLY A 61 10.73 11.03 -21.39
C GLY A 61 10.96 9.52 -21.40
N GLN A 62 11.54 8.94 -20.36
CA GLN A 62 11.80 7.51 -20.24
C GLN A 62 10.50 6.73 -19.99
N SER A 63 10.36 5.59 -20.65
CA SER A 63 9.22 4.71 -20.41
C SER A 63 9.42 3.91 -19.12
N ARG A 64 8.51 4.09 -18.17
CA ARG A 64 8.48 3.39 -16.87
C ARG A 64 7.24 2.53 -16.75
N ARG A 65 7.32 1.47 -15.96
CA ARG A 65 6.12 0.71 -15.57
C ARG A 65 5.28 1.55 -14.60
N SER A 66 3.96 1.54 -14.76
CA SER A 66 3.06 2.11 -13.77
C SER A 66 3.14 1.33 -12.45
N LEU A 67 2.93 2.00 -11.34
CA LEU A 67 2.84 1.39 -10.02
C LEU A 67 1.39 0.99 -9.75
N LEU A 68 1.18 -0.27 -9.35
CA LEU A 68 -0.09 -0.75 -8.82
C LEU A 68 0.10 -1.04 -7.33
N VAL A 69 -0.42 -0.15 -6.49
CA VAL A 69 -0.43 -0.33 -5.04
C VAL A 69 -1.72 -1.02 -4.64
N MET A 70 -1.63 -2.26 -4.21
CA MET A 70 -2.76 -2.97 -3.62
C MET A 70 -2.77 -2.74 -2.12
N ALA A 71 -3.85 -2.18 -1.66
CA ALA A 71 -4.08 -1.84 -0.26
C ALA A 71 -5.46 -2.32 0.18
N GLY A 72 -5.77 -2.12 1.42
CA GLY A 72 -7.06 -2.45 2.01
C GLY A 72 -7.03 -2.17 3.50
N GLY A 73 -7.90 -2.84 4.23
CA GLY A 73 -7.74 -2.93 5.66
C GLY A 73 -6.48 -3.75 5.98
N GLU A 74 -6.54 -5.05 5.72
CA GLU A 74 -5.39 -5.94 5.74
C GLU A 74 -5.59 -7.08 4.73
N LEU A 75 -4.70 -7.18 3.77
CA LEU A 75 -4.82 -8.14 2.67
C LEU A 75 -4.51 -9.59 3.07
N LEU A 76 -3.75 -9.77 4.16
CA LEU A 76 -3.21 -11.08 4.55
C LEU A 76 -4.09 -11.83 5.55
N ILE A 77 -5.23 -11.28 5.98
CA ILE A 77 -6.18 -12.02 6.83
C ILE A 77 -6.84 -13.15 6.04
N ASP A 78 -7.16 -14.23 6.76
CA ASP A 78 -7.85 -15.37 6.17
C ASP A 78 -9.20 -14.94 5.55
N GLY A 79 -9.56 -15.56 4.44
CA GLY A 79 -10.72 -15.18 3.64
C GLY A 79 -10.40 -14.06 2.64
N VAL A 80 -9.79 -12.95 3.06
CA VAL A 80 -9.36 -11.90 2.13
C VAL A 80 -8.20 -12.39 1.26
N ARG A 81 -7.16 -12.96 1.88
CA ARG A 81 -5.97 -13.41 1.16
C ARG A 81 -6.29 -14.40 0.07
N GLU A 82 -7.05 -15.44 0.41
CA GLU A 82 -7.29 -16.57 -0.49
C GLU A 82 -8.46 -16.33 -1.45
N GLU A 83 -9.49 -15.62 -0.99
CA GLU A 83 -10.73 -15.46 -1.76
C GLU A 83 -10.74 -14.19 -2.63
N LEU A 84 -9.85 -13.20 -2.35
CA LEU A 84 -9.82 -11.95 -3.10
C LEU A 84 -8.39 -11.57 -3.53
N PHE A 85 -7.46 -11.41 -2.59
CA PHE A 85 -6.16 -10.83 -2.89
C PHE A 85 -5.34 -11.67 -3.87
N TYR A 86 -5.18 -12.97 -3.64
CA TYR A 86 -4.44 -13.86 -4.54
C TYR A 86 -5.12 -13.99 -5.91
N PRO A 87 -6.43 -14.20 -6.02
CA PRO A 87 -7.12 -14.15 -7.30
C PRO A 87 -6.93 -12.84 -8.08
N VAL A 88 -6.88 -11.69 -7.40
CA VAL A 88 -6.60 -10.40 -8.05
C VAL A 88 -5.17 -10.35 -8.56
N LEU A 89 -4.17 -10.81 -7.78
CA LEU A 89 -2.78 -10.89 -8.24
C LEU A 89 -2.63 -11.78 -9.48
N GLU A 90 -3.27 -12.94 -9.47
CA GLU A 90 -3.28 -13.87 -10.61
C GLU A 90 -3.92 -13.23 -11.84
N ALA A 91 -5.06 -12.57 -11.68
CA ALA A 91 -5.71 -11.85 -12.77
C ALA A 91 -4.85 -10.68 -13.32
N VAL A 92 -4.05 -10.01 -12.48
CA VAL A 92 -3.05 -9.02 -12.93
C VAL A 92 -1.98 -9.67 -13.78
N GLN A 93 -1.50 -10.87 -13.39
CA GLN A 93 -0.51 -11.60 -14.18
C GLN A 93 -1.06 -12.04 -15.55
N GLU A 94 -2.33 -12.41 -15.60
CA GLU A 94 -3.02 -12.86 -16.82
C GLU A 94 -3.37 -11.70 -17.76
N ARG A 95 -3.75 -10.53 -17.21
CA ARG A 95 -4.26 -9.37 -17.98
C ARG A 95 -3.19 -8.74 -18.87
N TRP A 96 -1.95 -8.70 -18.43
CA TRP A 96 -0.87 -8.01 -19.15
C TRP A 96 0.31 -8.91 -19.46
N ALA A 97 0.86 -8.77 -20.65
CA ALA A 97 2.17 -9.32 -20.98
C ALA A 97 3.25 -8.74 -20.04
N PRO A 98 4.34 -9.45 -19.75
CA PRO A 98 5.37 -8.99 -18.80
C PRO A 98 5.91 -7.58 -19.05
N ALA A 99 6.03 -7.17 -20.33
CA ALA A 99 6.52 -5.85 -20.70
C ALA A 99 5.54 -4.70 -20.41
N ASP A 100 4.24 -4.98 -20.40
CA ASP A 100 3.16 -3.99 -20.23
C ASP A 100 2.51 -4.05 -18.85
N ARG A 101 2.91 -5.01 -18.02
CA ARG A 101 2.40 -5.25 -16.68
C ARG A 101 2.83 -4.16 -15.71
N PRO A 102 1.95 -3.71 -14.78
CA PRO A 102 2.35 -2.79 -13.72
C PRO A 102 3.39 -3.41 -12.78
N TYR A 103 4.12 -2.56 -12.09
CA TYR A 103 4.91 -2.96 -10.94
C TYR A 103 3.99 -3.05 -9.72
N VAL A 104 3.91 -4.22 -9.10
CA VAL A 104 2.96 -4.45 -8.00
C VAL A 104 3.63 -4.21 -6.66
N SER A 105 3.05 -3.32 -5.87
CA SER A 105 3.35 -3.09 -4.46
C SER A 105 2.13 -3.43 -3.62
N ILE A 106 2.33 -4.02 -2.45
CA ILE A 106 1.24 -4.27 -1.50
C ILE A 106 1.49 -3.53 -0.19
N GLN A 107 0.40 -3.19 0.50
CA GLN A 107 0.47 -2.62 1.84
C GLN A 107 -0.12 -3.59 2.86
N THR A 108 0.62 -3.80 3.95
CA THR A 108 0.22 -4.64 5.09
C THR A 108 0.68 -4.02 6.40
N THR A 109 0.01 -4.33 7.49
CA THR A 109 0.52 -4.01 8.83
C THR A 109 1.76 -4.84 9.18
N GLY A 110 1.96 -5.98 8.52
CA GLY A 110 3.13 -6.85 8.65
C GLY A 110 3.12 -7.75 9.90
N ASP A 111 2.20 -7.58 10.83
CA ASP A 111 2.17 -8.36 12.07
C ASP A 111 1.77 -9.83 11.85
N ILE A 112 0.94 -10.08 10.84
CA ILE A 112 0.53 -11.43 10.41
C ILE A 112 1.34 -11.97 9.24
N LEU A 113 2.35 -11.23 8.76
CA LEU A 113 3.23 -11.66 7.69
C LEU A 113 4.05 -12.89 8.10
N THR A 114 4.18 -13.84 7.18
CA THR A 114 4.95 -15.09 7.36
C THR A 114 5.86 -15.32 6.16
N PRO A 115 6.93 -16.12 6.30
CA PRO A 115 7.78 -16.51 5.15
C PRO A 115 6.99 -17.18 4.02
N ARG A 116 5.98 -17.98 4.37
CA ARG A 116 5.09 -18.61 3.38
C ARG A 116 4.33 -17.55 2.57
N PHE A 117 3.74 -16.54 3.22
CA PHE A 117 3.00 -15.49 2.51
C PHE A 117 3.91 -14.64 1.63
N ILE A 118 5.16 -14.40 2.07
CA ILE A 118 6.16 -13.71 1.24
C ILE A 118 6.41 -14.50 -0.04
N GLN A 119 6.67 -15.81 0.06
CA GLN A 119 6.90 -16.65 -1.12
C GLN A 119 5.67 -16.67 -2.04
N GLU A 120 4.48 -16.88 -1.49
CA GLU A 120 3.24 -16.90 -2.26
C GLU A 120 2.96 -15.57 -3.00
N MET A 121 3.36 -14.43 -2.43
CA MET A 121 3.29 -13.12 -3.09
C MET A 121 4.35 -12.93 -4.18
N ILE A 122 5.58 -13.38 -3.94
CA ILE A 122 6.65 -13.38 -4.96
C ILE A 122 6.22 -14.19 -6.18
N ASP A 123 5.70 -15.40 -5.98
CA ASP A 123 5.24 -16.30 -7.04
C ASP A 123 4.11 -15.68 -7.88
N ARG A 124 3.36 -14.71 -7.28
CA ARG A 124 2.29 -13.94 -7.93
C ARG A 124 2.73 -12.55 -8.42
N GLY A 125 4.04 -12.29 -8.45
CA GLY A 125 4.61 -11.10 -9.07
C GLY A 125 4.58 -9.82 -8.22
N VAL A 126 4.45 -9.93 -6.90
CA VAL A 126 4.63 -8.79 -5.99
C VAL A 126 6.11 -8.41 -5.98
N GLY A 127 6.39 -7.14 -6.29
CA GLY A 127 7.74 -6.57 -6.31
C GLY A 127 8.10 -5.80 -5.03
N THR A 128 7.12 -5.24 -4.34
CA THR A 128 7.36 -4.51 -3.08
C THR A 128 6.33 -4.87 -2.01
N ILE A 129 6.81 -5.07 -0.79
CA ILE A 129 5.96 -5.21 0.41
C ILE A 129 6.17 -3.98 1.29
N ALA A 130 5.13 -3.16 1.43
CA ALA A 130 5.15 -1.96 2.25
C ALA A 130 4.53 -2.25 3.63
N ILE A 131 5.34 -2.12 4.68
CA ILE A 131 4.96 -2.34 6.06
C ILE A 131 4.48 -1.01 6.65
N ALA A 132 3.17 -0.85 6.78
CA ALA A 132 2.48 0.41 7.05
C ALA A 132 2.13 0.63 8.53
N SER A 133 2.92 0.09 9.46
CA SER A 133 2.59 0.10 10.89
C SER A 133 3.68 0.68 11.80
N ILE A 134 4.68 1.35 11.23
CA ILE A 134 5.84 1.85 11.96
C ILE A 134 5.52 3.25 12.52
N ASP A 135 4.70 3.27 13.57
CA ASP A 135 4.29 4.47 14.29
C ASP A 135 3.82 4.14 15.71
N ASP A 136 3.43 5.16 16.47
CA ASP A 136 2.91 5.02 17.83
C ASP A 136 1.37 4.90 17.89
N HIS A 137 0.71 4.84 16.75
CA HIS A 137 -0.74 4.70 16.66
C HIS A 137 -1.22 3.26 16.51
N HIS A 138 -0.33 2.37 16.07
CA HIS A 138 -0.60 0.93 15.98
C HIS A 138 -0.35 0.27 17.34
N LEU A 139 -1.41 -0.28 17.93
CA LEU A 139 -1.34 -0.97 19.21
C LEU A 139 -0.31 -2.12 19.18
N GLY A 140 0.63 -2.09 20.09
CA GLY A 140 1.70 -3.09 20.21
C GLY A 140 3.01 -2.69 19.51
N PHE A 141 3.04 -1.55 18.79
CA PHE A 141 4.23 -1.06 18.11
C PHE A 141 4.72 0.30 18.65
N GLU A 142 4.13 0.78 19.73
CA GLU A 142 4.44 2.06 20.34
C GLU A 142 5.89 2.10 20.87
N GLY A 143 6.50 3.27 20.83
CA GLY A 143 7.84 3.51 21.33
C GLY A 143 8.88 2.63 20.64
N ASP A 144 9.77 2.03 21.41
CA ASP A 144 10.85 1.19 20.89
C ASP A 144 10.42 -0.20 20.39
N LYS A 145 9.19 -0.61 20.66
CA LYS A 145 8.65 -1.91 20.18
C LYS A 145 8.65 -1.99 18.64
N LYS A 146 8.45 -0.87 17.94
CA LYS A 146 8.52 -0.80 16.48
C LYS A 146 9.88 -1.24 15.94
N PHE A 147 10.97 -0.95 16.62
CA PHE A 147 12.32 -1.33 16.16
C PHE A 147 12.57 -2.84 16.29
N ALA A 148 12.08 -3.47 17.36
CA ALA A 148 12.10 -4.92 17.49
C ALA A 148 11.27 -5.60 16.40
N PHE A 149 10.10 -5.02 16.11
CA PHE A 149 9.24 -5.48 15.00
C PHE A 149 9.94 -5.34 13.65
N MET A 150 10.56 -4.19 13.34
CA MET A 150 11.33 -3.98 12.12
C MET A 150 12.48 -4.98 11.99
N ALA A 151 13.21 -5.27 13.09
CA ALA A 151 14.28 -6.27 13.10
C ALA A 151 13.73 -7.66 12.73
N ARG A 152 12.56 -8.05 13.26
CA ARG A 152 11.87 -9.30 12.91
C ARG A 152 11.51 -9.36 11.42
N ILE A 153 10.96 -8.28 10.86
CA ILE A 153 10.63 -8.21 9.44
C ILE A 153 11.91 -8.32 8.58
N ARG A 154 12.98 -7.61 8.92
CA ARG A 154 14.28 -7.71 8.21
C ARG A 154 14.80 -9.15 8.18
N ALA A 155 14.77 -9.81 9.33
CA ALA A 155 15.19 -11.22 9.44
C ALA A 155 14.30 -12.13 8.58
N MET A 156 13.00 -11.86 8.51
CA MET A 156 12.05 -12.63 7.69
C MET A 156 12.25 -12.40 6.18
N MET A 157 12.63 -11.19 5.77
CA MET A 157 12.86 -10.81 4.37
C MET A 157 14.22 -11.28 3.83
N ALA A 158 15.22 -11.44 4.70
CA ALA A 158 16.59 -11.77 4.32
C ALA A 158 16.74 -13.06 3.48
N PRO A 159 16.06 -14.19 3.78
CA PRO A 159 16.15 -15.40 2.99
C PRO A 159 15.68 -15.25 1.53
N PHE A 160 14.85 -14.25 1.24
CA PHE A 160 14.34 -13.94 -0.09
C PHE A 160 15.22 -12.97 -0.88
N GLY A 161 16.38 -12.56 -0.31
CA GLY A 161 17.24 -11.56 -0.93
C GLY A 161 16.56 -10.18 -1.08
N ALA A 162 15.52 -9.91 -0.28
CA ALA A 162 14.75 -8.69 -0.39
C ALA A 162 15.56 -7.46 0.02
N THR A 163 15.45 -6.38 -0.76
CA THR A 163 16.14 -5.12 -0.50
C THR A 163 15.23 -4.17 0.29
N GLU A 164 15.71 -3.69 1.44
CA GLU A 164 15.04 -2.60 2.15
C GLU A 164 15.29 -1.29 1.39
N VAL A 165 14.20 -0.57 1.07
CA VAL A 165 14.24 0.72 0.40
C VAL A 165 13.63 1.80 1.29
N ASP A 166 14.10 3.04 1.14
CA ASP A 166 13.57 4.21 1.84
C ASP A 166 12.70 5.02 0.87
N LEU A 167 11.52 5.37 1.30
CA LEU A 167 10.63 6.29 0.55
C LEU A 167 11.09 7.75 0.66
N GLY A 168 12.12 8.01 1.45
CA GLY A 168 12.62 9.35 1.74
C GLY A 168 11.85 10.05 2.87
N GLY A 169 12.54 10.91 3.61
CA GLY A 169 11.93 11.73 4.66
C GLY A 169 12.06 11.21 6.08
N ALA A 170 12.47 9.96 6.30
CA ALA A 170 12.76 9.48 7.65
C ALA A 170 13.89 10.31 8.29
N ARG A 171 13.63 10.90 9.46
CA ARG A 171 14.58 11.71 10.20
C ARG A 171 15.42 10.90 11.17
N ASP A 172 14.83 9.85 11.76
CA ASP A 172 15.54 8.95 12.67
C ASP A 172 16.53 8.07 11.89
N PRO A 173 17.85 8.09 12.23
CA PRO A 173 18.85 7.27 11.55
C PRO A 173 18.57 5.76 11.60
N ARG A 174 17.83 5.29 12.62
CA ARG A 174 17.44 3.88 12.75
C ARG A 174 16.42 3.42 11.71
N LEU A 175 15.74 4.37 11.09
CA LEU A 175 14.71 4.14 10.05
C LEU A 175 15.25 4.32 8.64
N LYS A 176 16.46 4.89 8.50
CA LYS A 176 17.06 5.13 7.19
C LYS A 176 17.49 3.82 6.55
N ALA A 177 17.02 3.59 5.35
CA ALA A 177 17.50 2.55 4.45
C ALA A 177 18.19 3.19 3.24
N LYS A 178 18.61 2.38 2.27
CA LYS A 178 19.09 2.90 1.00
C LYS A 178 17.95 3.65 0.30
N PRO A 179 18.24 4.81 -0.31
CA PRO A 179 17.24 5.52 -1.11
C PRO A 179 16.60 4.56 -2.13
N ALA A 180 15.31 4.69 -2.33
CA ALA A 180 14.64 3.95 -3.38
C ALA A 180 15.33 4.24 -4.71
N PRO A 181 15.69 3.21 -5.49
CA PRO A 181 16.32 3.43 -6.77
C PRO A 181 15.40 4.22 -7.70
N ALA A 182 15.97 5.05 -8.56
CA ALA A 182 15.21 5.78 -9.59
C ALA A 182 14.47 4.84 -10.55
N ALA A 183 14.97 3.60 -10.70
CA ALA A 183 14.28 2.51 -11.38
C ALA A 183 13.66 1.55 -10.34
N GLN A 184 12.55 0.91 -10.72
CA GLN A 184 11.94 -0.13 -9.89
C GLN A 184 12.97 -1.25 -9.63
N PRO A 185 13.10 -1.71 -8.38
CA PRO A 185 14.07 -2.75 -8.03
C PRO A 185 13.87 -4.02 -8.87
N GLU A 186 14.98 -4.66 -9.25
CA GLU A 186 14.93 -6.04 -9.67
C GLU A 186 14.82 -6.93 -8.43
N GLY A 187 13.88 -7.89 -8.45
CA GLY A 187 13.60 -8.74 -7.29
C GLY A 187 12.66 -8.09 -6.26
N LEU A 188 12.55 -8.75 -5.10
CA LEU A 188 11.70 -8.28 -4.01
C LEU A 188 12.35 -7.10 -3.29
N SER A 189 11.55 -6.09 -3.02
CA SER A 189 11.89 -5.02 -2.08
C SER A 189 10.87 -4.89 -0.96
N PHE A 190 11.24 -4.23 0.11
CA PHE A 190 10.31 -3.87 1.16
C PHE A 190 10.62 -2.49 1.73
N VAL A 191 9.62 -1.85 2.32
CA VAL A 191 9.71 -0.51 2.87
C VAL A 191 8.93 -0.42 4.16
N PHE A 192 9.45 0.35 5.11
CA PHE A 192 8.76 0.70 6.33
C PHE A 192 8.21 2.11 6.24
N PHE A 193 6.97 2.31 6.68
CA PHE A 193 6.40 3.63 6.87
C PHE A 193 5.32 3.64 7.97
N GLY A 194 4.93 4.82 8.41
CA GLY A 194 3.91 5.01 9.42
C GLY A 194 3.53 6.47 9.58
N ALA A 195 2.52 6.74 10.39
CA ALA A 195 1.90 8.04 10.54
C ALA A 195 2.59 8.89 11.63
N GLN A 196 3.92 9.10 11.51
CA GLN A 196 4.70 9.94 12.42
C GLN A 196 5.61 10.92 11.67
N PRO A 197 5.93 12.10 12.25
CA PRO A 197 6.77 13.12 11.59
C PRO A 197 8.18 12.65 11.22
N GLU A 198 8.73 11.68 11.96
CA GLU A 198 10.05 11.09 11.70
C GLU A 198 10.02 10.10 10.53
N LEU A 199 8.85 9.67 10.15
CA LEU A 199 8.57 8.79 9.03
C LEU A 199 7.95 9.63 7.91
N TRP A 200 8.08 9.22 6.68
CA TRP A 200 7.70 10.01 5.51
C TRP A 200 6.23 10.47 5.47
N ILE A 201 5.30 9.79 6.17
CA ILE A 201 3.92 10.23 6.38
C ILE A 201 3.78 10.68 7.83
N GLY A 202 4.08 11.94 8.13
CA GLY A 202 3.98 12.48 9.47
C GLY A 202 2.62 13.04 9.83
N GLU A 203 1.71 13.17 8.89
CA GLU A 203 0.46 13.89 9.08
C GLU A 203 -0.76 12.99 8.94
N LEU A 204 -1.75 13.21 9.77
CA LEU A 204 -3.03 12.52 9.76
C LEU A 204 -4.12 13.44 9.23
N TRP A 205 -4.80 12.98 8.21
CA TRP A 205 -5.88 13.72 7.55
C TRP A 205 -7.11 13.89 8.46
N PRO A 206 -7.87 14.99 8.29
CA PRO A 206 -9.08 15.24 9.04
C PRO A 206 -10.26 14.41 8.51
N ARG A 207 -10.10 13.08 8.46
CA ARG A 207 -11.13 12.13 8.04
C ARG A 207 -11.04 10.82 8.83
N GLY A 208 -12.10 10.03 8.76
CA GLY A 208 -12.19 8.73 9.43
C GLY A 208 -11.97 8.82 10.94
N ARG A 209 -11.43 7.75 11.51
CA ARG A 209 -11.17 7.69 12.95
C ARG A 209 -10.07 8.63 13.43
N ALA A 210 -9.14 9.02 12.59
CA ALA A 210 -8.17 10.04 12.95
C ALA A 210 -8.86 11.34 13.34
N PHE A 211 -9.83 11.78 12.55
CA PHE A 211 -10.63 12.97 12.85
C PHE A 211 -11.53 12.76 14.07
N GLN A 212 -12.27 11.65 14.12
CA GLN A 212 -13.17 11.32 15.23
C GLN A 212 -12.48 11.25 16.60
N ASN A 213 -11.20 10.87 16.62
CA ASN A 213 -10.38 10.75 17.83
C ASN A 213 -9.51 12.00 18.09
N GLY A 214 -9.68 13.08 17.34
CA GLY A 214 -8.89 14.30 17.51
C GLY A 214 -7.39 14.15 17.24
N LEU A 215 -7.01 13.18 16.40
CA LEU A 215 -5.62 12.90 16.05
C LEU A 215 -5.17 13.64 14.78
N SER A 216 -6.11 14.23 14.03
CA SER A 216 -5.80 14.93 12.79
C SER A 216 -4.92 16.15 13.06
N ASN A 217 -3.84 16.26 12.32
CA ASN A 217 -2.87 17.35 12.40
C ASN A 217 -2.60 18.02 11.04
N ALA A 218 -3.21 17.49 9.97
CA ALA A 218 -3.23 18.09 8.64
C ALA A 218 -4.55 18.85 8.41
N GLY A 219 -4.47 20.03 7.81
CA GLY A 219 -5.66 20.77 7.37
C GLY A 219 -6.04 20.40 5.93
N TYR A 220 -7.32 20.64 5.57
CA TYR A 220 -7.78 20.45 4.19
C TYR A 220 -7.05 21.33 3.16
N GLY A 221 -6.47 22.46 3.60
CA GLY A 221 -5.65 23.32 2.76
C GLY A 221 -4.24 22.79 2.52
N ALA A 222 -3.79 21.76 3.24
CA ALA A 222 -2.51 21.12 2.98
C ALA A 222 -2.64 20.26 1.72
N ASN A 223 -1.90 20.62 0.67
CA ASN A 223 -1.76 19.74 -0.48
C ASN A 223 -0.81 18.58 -0.10
N PHE A 224 -1.36 17.65 0.64
CA PHE A 224 -0.65 16.51 1.20
C PHE A 224 0.00 15.67 0.11
N CYS A 225 -0.74 15.39 -0.93
CA CYS A 225 -0.25 14.56 -2.02
C CYS A 225 0.81 15.25 -2.85
N ALA A 226 0.68 16.56 -3.14
CA ALA A 226 1.72 17.33 -3.80
C ALA A 226 3.02 17.37 -2.98
N ARG A 227 2.89 17.47 -1.66
CA ARG A 227 4.03 17.49 -0.75
C ARG A 227 4.82 16.19 -0.75
N TRP A 228 4.14 15.04 -0.82
CA TRP A 228 4.75 13.72 -0.70
C TRP A 228 5.10 13.06 -2.03
N SER A 229 4.37 13.36 -3.10
CA SER A 229 4.63 12.85 -4.44
C SER A 229 5.34 13.83 -5.37
N GLY A 230 5.85 14.93 -4.81
CA GLY A 230 6.50 15.97 -5.59
C GLY A 230 5.55 16.72 -6.53
N GLY A 231 4.29 16.80 -6.15
CA GLY A 231 3.27 17.51 -6.91
C GLY A 231 2.71 16.75 -8.11
N LYS A 232 2.89 15.43 -8.14
CA LYS A 232 2.52 14.59 -9.28
C LYS A 232 1.31 13.71 -9.03
N ASN A 233 0.36 14.12 -8.24
CA ASN A 233 -0.79 13.28 -7.97
C ASN A 233 -2.10 13.91 -8.40
N PHE A 234 -3.17 13.12 -8.36
CA PHE A 234 -4.51 13.51 -8.77
C PHE A 234 -5.10 14.70 -7.97
N LEU A 235 -4.52 15.04 -6.83
CA LEU A 235 -4.90 16.20 -6.02
C LEU A 235 -4.07 17.45 -6.35
N ASN A 236 -3.16 17.35 -7.31
CA ASN A 236 -2.33 18.47 -7.73
C ASN A 236 -3.16 19.43 -8.58
N HIS A 237 -3.47 20.58 -8.04
CA HIS A 237 -4.33 21.57 -8.66
C HIS A 237 -3.78 22.05 -10.01
N GLY A 238 -4.55 21.88 -11.07
CA GLY A 238 -4.27 22.39 -12.39
C GLY A 238 -3.45 21.49 -13.32
N GLU A 239 -2.96 20.35 -12.84
CA GLU A 239 -2.35 19.32 -13.69
C GLU A 239 -3.24 18.08 -13.76
N ALA A 240 -3.27 17.40 -14.89
CA ALA A 240 -3.93 16.12 -15.01
C ALA A 240 -3.30 15.13 -14.01
N GLY A 241 -4.09 14.53 -13.13
CA GLY A 241 -3.62 13.57 -12.17
C GLY A 241 -2.96 12.37 -12.84
N SER A 242 -1.78 12.00 -12.39
CA SER A 242 -1.07 10.81 -12.86
C SER A 242 -1.45 9.56 -12.06
N GLU A 243 -2.19 9.73 -10.99
CA GLU A 243 -2.56 8.69 -10.03
C GLU A 243 -4.08 8.57 -9.90
N VAL A 244 -4.56 7.36 -9.66
CA VAL A 244 -5.99 7.04 -9.45
C VAL A 244 -6.11 6.22 -8.19
N ALA A 245 -7.10 6.54 -7.34
CA ALA A 245 -7.50 5.71 -6.22
C ALA A 245 -8.80 4.97 -6.56
N ILE A 246 -8.86 3.67 -6.26
CA ILE A 246 -10.02 2.80 -6.54
C ILE A 246 -10.47 2.17 -5.23
N GLU A 247 -11.77 2.25 -4.93
CA GLU A 247 -12.41 1.61 -3.78
C GLU A 247 -12.78 0.14 -4.07
N PRO A 248 -13.15 -0.67 -3.06
CA PRO A 248 -13.47 -2.09 -3.24
C PRO A 248 -14.58 -2.39 -4.24
N ASP A 249 -15.56 -1.51 -4.36
CA ASP A 249 -16.68 -1.59 -5.32
C ASP A 249 -16.32 -1.11 -6.73
N GLY A 250 -15.09 -0.66 -6.94
CA GLY A 250 -14.60 -0.12 -8.21
C GLY A 250 -14.83 1.37 -8.41
N ALA A 251 -15.38 2.07 -7.42
CA ALA A 251 -15.49 3.53 -7.47
C ALA A 251 -14.11 4.20 -7.48
N VAL A 252 -14.03 5.38 -8.14
CA VAL A 252 -12.82 6.20 -8.31
C VAL A 252 -13.00 7.54 -7.59
#